data_8fa7775375f5e77ed1fdd103e3fb0aca
#
_entry.id   8fa7775375f5e77ed1fdd103e3fb0aca
#
_cell.length_a   1.000
_cell.length_b   1.000
_cell.length_c   1.000
_cell.angle_alpha   90.00
_cell.angle_beta   90.00
_cell.angle_gamma   90.00
#
_symmetry.space_group_name_H-M   'P 1'
#
loop_
_entity.id
_entity.type
_entity.pdbx_description
1 polymer ?
#
loop_
_entity_poly.entity_id
_entity_poly.type
_entity_poly.pdbx_seq_one_letter_code
_entity_poly.pdbx_strand_id
1 'polypeptide(L)' 'MSEKEKVLEAIKKLNKPTNATEIAKETGLDKKIVEKAMNELKKEEKIFSPKRCYWQAK' A
#
# COMPACT_ATOMS: atom_id res chain seq x y z
N MET A 1 13.54 6.84 3.94
CA MET A 1 12.39 6.00 4.27
C MET A 1 12.46 4.68 3.54
N SER A 2 12.02 3.61 4.16
CA SER A 2 11.98 2.33 3.49
C SER A 2 10.84 2.31 2.48
N GLU A 3 10.90 1.37 1.55
CA GLU A 3 9.83 1.21 0.56
C GLU A 3 8.51 0.90 1.24
N LYS A 4 8.55 0.13 2.33
CA LYS A 4 7.36 -0.19 3.10
C LYS A 4 6.72 1.07 3.67
N GLU A 5 7.52 1.97 4.20
CA GLU A 5 7.02 3.22 4.74
C GLU A 5 6.45 4.12 3.65
N LYS A 6 7.10 4.17 2.50
CA LYS A 6 6.59 4.95 1.38
C LYS A 6 5.22 4.46 0.93
N VAL A 7 5.04 3.15 0.87
CA VAL A 7 3.77 2.56 0.49
C VAL A 7 2.70 2.89 1.53
N LEU A 8 3.03 2.74 2.80
CA LEU A 8 2.09 3.05 3.87
C LEU A 8 1.67 4.51 3.84
N GLU A 9 2.62 5.41 3.64
CA GLU A 9 2.33 6.84 3.53
C GLU A 9 1.42 7.15 2.35
N ALA A 10 1.66 6.50 1.22
CA ALA A 10 0.82 6.69 0.04
C ALA A 10 -0.61 6.24 0.31
N ILE A 11 -0.78 5.12 0.99
CA ILE A 11 -2.12 4.61 1.32
C ILE A 11 -2.83 5.59 2.25
N LYS A 12 -2.13 6.11 3.25
CA LYS A 12 -2.71 7.09 4.17
C LYS A 12 -3.06 8.39 3.46
N LYS A 13 -2.19 8.83 2.56
CA LYS A 13 -2.37 10.08 1.83
C LYS A 13 -3.61 10.02 0.95
N LEU A 14 -3.81 8.90 0.26
CA LEU A 14 -4.95 8.73 -0.63
C LEU A 14 -6.27 8.59 0.14
N ASN A 15 -6.20 8.13 1.39
CA ASN A 15 -7.33 8.03 2.31
C ASN A 15 -8.58 7.41 1.67
N LYS A 16 -8.36 6.40 0.85
CA LYS A 16 -9.44 5.65 0.19
C LYS A 16 -8.90 4.27 -0.18
N PRO A 17 -9.77 3.29 -0.45
CA PRO A 17 -9.29 2.00 -0.90
C PRO A 17 -8.48 2.14 -2.19
N THR A 18 -7.28 1.59 -2.21
CA THR A 18 -6.37 1.68 -3.35
C THR A 18 -5.82 0.31 -3.69
N ASN A 19 -5.47 0.11 -4.95
CA ASN A 19 -4.82 -1.12 -5.38
C ASN A 19 -3.32 -0.86 -5.60
N ALA A 20 -2.57 -1.93 -5.85
CA ALA A 20 -1.13 -1.83 -6.02
C ALA A 20 -0.75 -0.92 -7.19
N THR A 21 -1.55 -0.92 -8.25
CA THR A 21 -1.27 -0.07 -9.42
C THR A 21 -1.32 1.40 -9.05
N GLU A 22 -2.35 1.82 -8.31
CA GLU A 22 -2.47 3.21 -7.88
C GLU A 22 -1.35 3.60 -6.93
N ILE A 23 -0.99 2.71 -6.02
CA ILE A 23 0.10 2.98 -5.07
C ILE A 23 1.42 3.09 -5.80
N ALA A 24 1.66 2.22 -6.80
CA ALA A 24 2.88 2.29 -7.59
C ALA A 24 2.99 3.62 -8.32
N LYS A 25 1.90 4.13 -8.86
CA LYS A 25 1.88 5.43 -9.52
C LYS A 25 2.16 6.57 -8.53
N GLU A 26 1.57 6.49 -7.36
CA GLU A 26 1.73 7.52 -6.34
C GLU A 26 3.16 7.57 -5.80
N THR A 27 3.77 6.40 -5.58
CA THR A 27 5.10 6.31 -4.99
C THR A 27 6.23 6.33 -6.02
N GLY A 28 5.93 6.01 -7.27
CA GLY A 28 6.95 5.86 -8.30
C GLY A 28 7.73 4.56 -8.17
N LEU A 29 7.29 3.66 -7.32
CA LEU A 29 7.94 2.38 -7.12
C LEU A 29 7.43 1.33 -8.12
N ASP A 30 8.26 0.30 -8.34
CA ASP A 30 7.86 -0.84 -9.15
C ASP A 30 6.69 -1.55 -8.48
N LYS A 31 5.74 -2.03 -9.27
CA LYS A 31 4.57 -2.73 -8.74
C LYS A 31 4.95 -3.92 -7.87
N LYS A 32 6.00 -4.66 -8.26
CA LYS A 32 6.48 -5.79 -7.47
C LYS A 32 6.93 -5.36 -6.08
N ILE A 33 7.61 -4.23 -6.00
CA ILE A 33 8.08 -3.68 -4.72
C ILE A 33 6.89 -3.26 -3.89
N VAL A 34 5.89 -2.63 -4.52
CA VAL A 34 4.67 -2.23 -3.83
C VAL A 34 3.93 -3.44 -3.27
N GLU A 35 3.78 -4.50 -4.06
CA GLU A 35 3.09 -5.70 -3.61
C GLU A 35 3.81 -6.34 -2.42
N LYS A 36 5.14 -6.40 -2.48
CA LYS A 36 5.93 -6.95 -1.37
C LYS A 36 5.73 -6.11 -0.11
N ALA A 37 5.81 -4.80 -0.24
CA ALA A 37 5.63 -3.89 0.89
C ALA A 37 4.22 -4.04 1.48
N MET A 38 3.20 -4.15 0.62
CA MET A 38 1.84 -4.31 1.08
C MET A 38 1.63 -5.62 1.83
N ASN A 39 2.27 -6.70 1.38
CA ASN A 39 2.21 -7.98 2.10
C ASN A 39 2.80 -7.85 3.50
N GLU A 40 3.91 -7.14 3.64
CA GLU A 40 4.53 -6.91 4.93
C GLU A 40 3.65 -6.06 5.83
N LEU A 41 3.06 -4.99 5.28
CA LEU A 41 2.17 -4.13 6.04
C LEU A 41 0.91 -4.88 6.49
N LYS A 42 0.42 -5.78 5.65
CA LYS A 42 -0.72 -6.61 6.00
C LYS A 42 -0.38 -7.52 7.17
N LYS A 43 0.80 -8.14 7.16
CA LYS A 43 1.24 -9.01 8.25
C LYS A 43 1.37 -8.23 9.55
N GLU A 44 1.78 -6.97 9.47
CA GLU A 44 1.92 -6.11 10.63
C GLU A 44 0.60 -5.47 11.04
N GLU A 45 -0.46 -5.76 10.30
CA GLU A 45 -1.80 -5.24 10.55
C GLU A 45 -1.88 -3.70 10.50
N LYS A 46 -1.03 -3.11 9.68
CA LYS A 46 -1.05 -1.66 9.47
C LYS A 46 -2.01 -1.25 8.36
N ILE A 47 -2.37 -2.19 7.50
CA ILE A 47 -3.36 -1.97 6.45
C ILE A 47 -4.35 -3.13 6.46
N PHE A 48 -5.50 -2.92 5.85
CA PHE A 48 -6.50 -3.97 5.70
C PHE A 48 -7.14 -3.88 4.33
N SER A 49 -7.81 -4.95 3.92
CA SER A 49 -8.49 -5.00 2.62
C SER A 49 -9.99 -4.85 2.83
N PRO A 50 -10.55 -3.65 2.58
CA PRO A 50 -12.00 -3.47 2.69
C PRO A 50 -12.75 -4.13 1.53
N LYS A 51 -12.07 -4.30 0.40
CA LYS A 51 -12.60 -4.97 -0.77
C LYS A 51 -11.51 -5.82 -1.40
N ARG A 52 -11.92 -6.79 -2.20
CA ARG A 52 -10.99 -7.63 -2.91
C ARG A 52 -10.06 -6.77 -3.78
N CYS A 53 -8.77 -7.00 -3.68
CA CYS A 53 -7.73 -6.30 -4.43
C CYS A 53 -7.54 -4.83 -4.05
N TYR A 54 -8.23 -4.35 -3.02
CA TYR A 54 -8.06 -2.99 -2.53
C TYR A 54 -7.53 -2.99 -1.10
N TRP A 55 -6.78 -1.95 -0.75
CA TRP A 55 -6.14 -1.82 0.55
C TRP A 55 -6.35 -0.42 1.11
N GLN A 56 -6.45 -0.34 2.40
CA GLN A 56 -6.64 0.92 3.11
C GLN A 56 -5.86 0.88 4.42
N ALA A 57 -5.32 2.03 4.84
CA ALA A 57 -4.60 2.11 6.11
C ALA A 57 -5.60 2.06 7.28
N LYS A 58 -5.19 1.40 8.33
CA LYS A 58 -5.99 1.38 9.56
C LYS A 58 -5.91 2.68 10.33
#